data_9432a48cd75d9c6a9c985d098210fbed
#
_entry.id   9432a48cd75d9c6a9c985d098210fbed
#
_cell.length_a   1.000
_cell.length_b   1.000
_cell.length_c   1.000
_cell.angle_alpha   90.00
_cell.angle_beta   90.00
_cell.angle_gamma   90.00
#
_symmetry.space_group_name_H-M   'P 1'
#
loop_
_entity.id
_entity.type
_entity.pdbx_description
1 polymer ?
#
loop_
_entity_poly.entity_id
_entity_poly.type
_entity_poly.pdbx_seq_one_letter_code
_entity_poly.pdbx_strand_id
1 'polypeptide(L)'
;MGLTGRFAALAVLVVLSLSTAIGCSGTRDYDEEVRDAFLTNCTDAGSSPSVCVGALECIEERLTQSDFEYEENKLLLTGELSERMVEVTARCLNR
;
A
#
# COMPACT_ATOMS: atom_id res chain seq x y z
N MET A 1 7.67 17.61 -40.96
CA MET A 1 6.32 17.75 -41.40
C MET A 1 5.34 17.41 -40.30
N GLY A 2 4.08 17.77 -40.53
CA GLY A 2 3.07 17.56 -39.53
C GLY A 2 2.84 16.12 -39.16
N LEU A 3 3.14 15.21 -40.05
CA LEU A 3 2.95 13.79 -39.77
C LEU A 3 3.81 13.30 -38.59
N THR A 4 5.03 13.78 -38.57
CA THR A 4 5.95 13.37 -37.49
C THR A 4 5.44 13.81 -36.13
N GLY A 5 4.94 15.03 -36.05
CA GLY A 5 4.41 15.54 -34.80
C GLY A 5 3.22 14.74 -34.31
N ARG A 6 2.39 14.31 -35.25
CA ARG A 6 1.21 13.53 -34.87
C ARG A 6 1.57 12.18 -34.34
N PHE A 7 2.55 11.55 -34.92
CA PHE A 7 2.97 10.24 -34.42
C PHE A 7 3.56 10.34 -33.04
N ALA A 8 4.32 11.36 -32.77
CA ALA A 8 4.88 11.57 -31.45
C ALA A 8 3.78 11.74 -30.42
N ALA A 9 2.74 12.50 -30.77
CA ALA A 9 1.63 12.69 -29.85
C ALA A 9 0.91 11.39 -29.55
N LEU A 10 0.73 10.57 -30.57
CA LEU A 10 0.06 9.28 -30.37
C LEU A 10 0.86 8.38 -29.45
N ALA A 11 2.17 8.38 -29.61
CA ALA A 11 3.02 7.57 -28.74
C ALA A 11 2.88 7.98 -27.27
N VAL A 12 2.83 9.27 -27.04
CA VAL A 12 2.67 9.79 -25.69
C VAL A 12 1.35 9.33 -25.09
N LEU A 13 0.29 9.38 -25.86
CA LEU A 13 -1.01 8.95 -25.40
C LEU A 13 -1.03 7.48 -25.02
N VAL A 14 -0.37 6.66 -25.82
CA VAL A 14 -0.29 5.23 -25.51
C VAL A 14 0.39 5.00 -24.17
N VAL A 15 1.48 5.69 -23.92
CA VAL A 15 2.21 5.56 -22.68
C VAL A 15 1.33 5.94 -21.50
N LEU A 16 0.61 7.05 -21.62
CA LEU A 16 -0.28 7.48 -20.55
C LEU A 16 -1.37 6.47 -20.28
N SER A 17 -1.91 5.87 -21.34
CA SER A 17 -2.94 4.86 -21.17
C SER A 17 -2.44 3.65 -20.39
N LEU A 18 -1.25 3.21 -20.70
CA LEU A 18 -0.67 2.08 -19.99
C LEU A 18 -0.46 2.38 -18.52
N SER A 19 0.03 3.59 -18.23
CA SER A 19 0.22 3.99 -16.84
C SER A 19 -1.10 3.99 -16.08
N THR A 20 -2.14 4.50 -16.72
CA THR A 20 -3.46 4.52 -16.10
C THR A 20 -3.97 3.11 -15.85
N ALA A 21 -3.78 2.23 -16.82
CA ALA A 21 -4.23 0.84 -16.67
C ALA A 21 -3.55 0.17 -15.50
N ILE A 22 -2.27 0.40 -15.33
CA ILE A 22 -1.54 -0.15 -14.21
C ILE A 22 -2.09 0.37 -12.89
N GLY A 23 -2.33 1.68 -12.82
CA GLY A 23 -2.90 2.27 -11.63
C GLY A 23 -4.28 1.73 -11.31
N CYS A 24 -5.04 1.41 -12.34
CA CYS A 24 -6.38 0.87 -12.15
C CYS A 24 -6.40 -0.59 -11.80
N SER A 25 -5.32 -1.29 -11.98
CA SER A 25 -5.27 -2.71 -11.64
C SER A 25 -5.68 -2.95 -10.22
N GLY A 26 -5.91 -1.89 -9.51
CA GLY A 26 -6.73 -1.95 -8.34
C GLY A 26 -6.21 -2.85 -7.28
N THR A 27 -4.99 -3.02 -7.25
CA THR A 27 -4.47 -3.79 -6.16
C THR A 27 -4.57 -2.93 -4.93
N ARG A 28 -4.77 -3.57 -3.81
CA ARG A 28 -4.78 -2.89 -2.53
C ARG A 28 -3.38 -2.71 -1.99
N ASP A 29 -2.41 -2.97 -2.80
CA ASP A 29 -1.03 -2.85 -2.38
C ASP A 29 -0.71 -1.41 -2.02
N TYR A 30 -0.08 -1.25 -0.90
CA TYR A 30 0.33 0.07 -0.43
C TYR A 30 1.55 0.54 -1.21
N ASP A 31 1.80 1.84 -1.16
CA ASP A 31 3.00 2.40 -1.74
C ASP A 31 4.24 1.75 -1.14
N GLU A 32 5.28 1.67 -1.93
CA GLU A 32 6.50 1.01 -1.50
C GLU A 32 7.07 1.60 -0.22
N GLU A 33 7.00 2.92 -0.07
CA GLU A 33 7.46 3.57 1.16
C GLU A 33 6.70 3.08 2.39
N VAL A 34 5.39 2.94 2.26
CA VAL A 34 4.55 2.51 3.37
C VAL A 34 4.85 1.04 3.69
N ARG A 35 4.99 0.23 2.67
CA ARG A 35 5.32 -1.18 2.86
C ARG A 35 6.67 -1.35 3.55
N ASP A 36 7.69 -0.64 3.07
CA ASP A 36 9.03 -0.72 3.64
C ASP A 36 9.05 -0.28 5.09
N ALA A 37 8.36 0.80 5.41
CA ALA A 37 8.27 1.27 6.78
C ALA A 37 7.62 0.24 7.70
N PHE A 38 6.54 -0.37 7.23
CA PHE A 38 5.87 -1.41 8.01
C PHE A 38 6.80 -2.60 8.25
N LEU A 39 7.44 -3.09 7.20
CA LEU A 39 8.31 -4.25 7.29
C LEU A 39 9.51 -3.99 8.20
N THR A 40 10.10 -2.80 8.09
CA THR A 40 11.22 -2.42 8.94
C THR A 40 10.81 -2.38 10.41
N ASN A 41 9.71 -1.71 10.69
CA ASN A 41 9.22 -1.61 12.07
C ASN A 41 8.83 -2.97 12.65
N CYS A 42 8.23 -3.80 11.83
CA CYS A 42 7.81 -5.13 12.26
C CYS A 42 9.02 -6.02 12.59
N THR A 43 10.04 -6.01 11.73
CA THR A 43 11.24 -6.81 11.98
C THR A 43 12.05 -6.25 13.14
N ASP A 44 12.10 -4.93 13.28
CA ASP A 44 12.77 -4.29 14.41
C ASP A 44 12.10 -4.66 15.74
N ALA A 45 10.79 -4.90 15.69
CA ALA A 45 10.05 -5.33 16.88
C ALA A 45 10.26 -6.80 17.22
N GLY A 46 11.01 -7.51 16.40
CA GLY A 46 11.40 -8.89 16.69
C GLY A 46 10.68 -9.96 15.90
N SER A 47 9.79 -9.59 15.00
CA SER A 47 9.09 -10.58 14.18
C SER A 47 9.95 -11.00 13.00
N SER A 48 9.74 -12.22 12.52
CA SER A 48 10.48 -12.68 11.35
C SER A 48 10.01 -11.98 10.08
N PRO A 49 10.88 -11.85 9.07
CA PRO A 49 10.48 -11.21 7.81
C PRO A 49 9.26 -11.86 7.17
N SER A 50 9.16 -13.17 7.19
CA SER A 50 8.03 -13.86 6.57
C SER A 50 6.71 -13.57 7.30
N VAL A 51 6.76 -13.49 8.62
CA VAL A 51 5.58 -13.10 9.41
C VAL A 51 5.18 -11.67 9.11
N CYS A 52 6.14 -10.78 8.99
CA CYS A 52 5.87 -9.39 8.70
C CYS A 52 5.25 -9.21 7.30
N VAL A 53 5.75 -9.91 6.30
CA VAL A 53 5.17 -9.87 4.96
C VAL A 53 3.74 -10.39 4.97
N GLY A 54 3.51 -11.52 5.63
CA GLY A 54 2.17 -12.09 5.73
C GLY A 54 1.20 -11.16 6.43
N ALA A 55 1.65 -10.52 7.50
CA ALA A 55 0.82 -9.57 8.23
C ALA A 55 0.48 -8.36 7.36
N LEU A 56 1.46 -7.84 6.63
CA LEU A 56 1.23 -6.70 5.75
C LEU A 56 0.22 -7.05 4.67
N GLU A 57 0.38 -8.18 4.01
CA GLU A 57 -0.56 -8.61 2.99
C GLU A 57 -1.98 -8.76 3.53
N CYS A 58 -2.10 -9.31 4.73
CA CYS A 58 -3.39 -9.44 5.39
C CYS A 58 -4.02 -8.07 5.66
N ILE A 59 -3.22 -7.13 6.15
CA ILE A 59 -3.71 -5.78 6.42
C ILE A 59 -4.12 -5.08 5.12
N GLU A 60 -3.34 -5.24 4.06
CA GLU A 60 -3.66 -4.66 2.76
C GLU A 60 -4.99 -5.16 2.20
N GLU A 61 -5.36 -6.38 2.51
CA GLU A 61 -6.65 -6.92 2.09
C GLU A 61 -7.83 -6.31 2.85
N ARG A 62 -7.58 -5.79 4.05
CA ARG A 62 -8.64 -5.35 4.95
C ARG A 62 -8.77 -3.84 5.08
N LEU A 63 -7.69 -3.12 4.85
CA LEU A 63 -7.67 -1.68 4.98
C LEU A 63 -7.07 -1.06 3.73
N THR A 64 -7.65 0.06 3.29
CA THR A 64 -7.00 0.86 2.24
C THR A 64 -5.77 1.52 2.84
N GLN A 65 -4.87 1.99 1.99
CA GLN A 65 -3.71 2.73 2.47
C GLN A 65 -4.12 3.97 3.26
N SER A 66 -5.14 4.68 2.80
CA SER A 66 -5.63 5.87 3.52
C SER A 66 -6.11 5.52 4.92
N ASP A 67 -6.84 4.41 5.05
CA ASP A 67 -7.31 3.96 6.35
C ASP A 67 -6.15 3.56 7.24
N PHE A 68 -5.17 2.89 6.68
CA PHE A 68 -4.00 2.48 7.42
C PHE A 68 -3.22 3.69 7.95
N GLU A 69 -3.00 4.67 7.09
CA GLU A 69 -2.29 5.89 7.48
C GLU A 69 -3.05 6.68 8.53
N TYR A 70 -4.37 6.72 8.40
CA TYR A 70 -5.21 7.38 9.39
C TYR A 70 -5.05 6.72 10.77
N GLU A 71 -5.07 5.39 10.79
CA GLU A 71 -4.94 4.67 12.05
C GLU A 71 -3.54 4.80 12.64
N GLU A 72 -2.52 4.83 11.80
CA GLU A 72 -1.16 5.06 12.28
C GLU A 72 -1.01 6.43 12.92
N ASN A 73 -1.54 7.47 12.28
CA ASN A 73 -1.50 8.81 12.82
C ASN A 73 -2.25 8.90 14.16
N LYS A 74 -3.38 8.23 14.23
CA LYS A 74 -4.16 8.20 15.45
C LYS A 74 -3.40 7.53 16.58
N LEU A 75 -2.73 6.43 16.26
CA LEU A 75 -1.89 5.74 17.25
C LEU A 75 -0.76 6.65 17.75
N LEU A 76 -0.12 7.38 16.85
CA LEU A 76 0.95 8.29 17.22
C LEU A 76 0.46 9.43 18.11
N LEU A 77 -0.75 9.90 17.87
CA LEU A 77 -1.32 11.01 18.64
C LEU A 77 -1.88 10.57 19.98
N THR A 78 -2.49 9.41 20.05
CA THR A 78 -3.20 8.97 21.25
C THR A 78 -2.45 7.90 22.04
N GLY A 79 -1.52 7.20 21.40
CA GLY A 79 -0.83 6.07 22.00
C GLY A 79 -1.66 4.81 22.08
N GLU A 80 -2.85 4.80 21.49
CA GLU A 80 -3.75 3.66 21.59
C GLU A 80 -4.21 3.22 20.20
N LEU A 81 -4.36 1.90 20.03
CA LEU A 81 -4.94 1.33 18.83
C LEU A 81 -6.46 1.46 18.87
N SER A 82 -7.05 1.80 17.75
CA SER A 82 -8.50 1.80 17.62
C SER A 82 -9.03 0.36 17.66
N GLU A 83 -10.32 0.21 17.96
CA GLU A 83 -10.95 -1.10 17.93
C GLU A 83 -10.80 -1.79 16.58
N ARG A 84 -10.92 -1.01 15.51
CA ARG A 84 -10.75 -1.55 14.15
C ARG A 84 -9.34 -2.11 13.96
N MET A 85 -8.33 -1.39 14.41
CA MET A 85 -6.95 -1.86 14.27
C MET A 85 -6.66 -3.05 15.16
N VAL A 86 -7.23 -3.08 16.36
CA VAL A 86 -7.08 -4.24 17.22
C VAL A 86 -7.67 -5.48 16.55
N GLU A 87 -8.85 -5.35 15.96
CA GLU A 87 -9.49 -6.47 15.29
C GLU A 87 -8.70 -6.93 14.07
N VAL A 88 -8.26 -5.99 13.22
CA VAL A 88 -7.48 -6.33 12.03
C VAL A 88 -6.17 -7.00 12.43
N THR A 89 -5.49 -6.44 13.42
CA THR A 89 -4.21 -6.99 13.87
C THR A 89 -4.40 -8.40 14.41
N ALA A 90 -5.43 -8.61 15.24
CA ALA A 90 -5.68 -9.94 15.79
C ALA A 90 -5.96 -10.97 14.69
N ARG A 91 -6.74 -10.60 13.69
CA ARG A 91 -7.03 -11.50 12.57
C ARG A 91 -5.79 -11.80 11.75
N CYS A 92 -4.96 -10.81 11.52
CA CYS A 92 -3.77 -10.97 10.71
C CYS A 92 -2.65 -11.70 11.42
N LEU A 93 -2.55 -11.59 12.74
CA LEU A 93 -1.56 -12.31 13.51
C LEU A 93 -1.93 -13.78 13.73
N ASN A 94 -3.20 -14.10 13.73
CA ASN A 94 -3.66 -15.46 13.95
C ASN A 94 -3.88 -16.25 12.67
N ARG A 95 -3.38 -15.76 11.57
CA ARG A 95 -3.58 -16.35 10.27
C ARG A 95 -2.73 -17.61 9.98
#